data_738a776f074f2be207dd7e55107f908e
#
_entry.id   738a776f074f2be207dd7e55107f908e
#
_cell.length_a   1.000
_cell.length_b   1.000
_cell.length_c   1.000
_cell.angle_alpha   90.00
_cell.angle_beta   90.00
_cell.angle_gamma   90.00
#
_symmetry.space_group_name_H-M   'P 1'
#
loop_
_entity.id
_entity.type
_entity.pdbx_description
1 polymer ?
#
loop_
_entity_poly.entity_id
_entity_poly.type
_entity_poly.pdbx_seq_one_letter_code
_entity_poly.pdbx_strand_id
1 'polypeptide(L)'
;MKTLIRWLFDRPLKKGTVLEGRYRINRVLGMGSYGITYLAEELGRSGFRVIKQQRKTKAWTSAGWRSFNREAEILRELDLPAAPRLYEVLRAAGERFIVMEYIEGKTFEDLLFYDGRVFEEQQTISILKEVLHSVSLLHSRGIIHRDLRIPNLIVNRGTIRIIDFGLACRLTERERVDNRHPEKKLMRAVSVKSDFYALGHFALFLLYSGFTPSDEEEKCWEEELSISSGLKSVLRKMLQIDLPYERAEDIIGDLISCTAEKKKLPF
;
A
#
# COMPACT_ATOMS: atom_id res chain seq x y z
N MET A 1 24.76 11.93 -10.69
CA MET A 1 24.70 13.12 -9.82
C MET A 1 23.54 13.05 -8.80
N LYS A 2 22.27 12.82 -9.18
CA LYS A 2 21.13 12.73 -8.21
C LYS A 2 21.29 11.63 -7.15
N THR A 3 21.86 10.47 -7.49
CA THR A 3 22.09 9.35 -6.57
C THR A 3 23.16 9.67 -5.52
N LEU A 4 24.23 10.34 -5.91
CA LEU A 4 25.33 10.75 -5.01
C LEU A 4 24.84 11.79 -3.98
N ILE A 5 24.05 12.77 -4.43
CA ILE A 5 23.46 13.79 -3.56
C ILE A 5 22.53 13.13 -2.51
N ARG A 6 21.68 12.19 -2.93
CA ARG A 6 20.85 11.42 -2.01
C ARG A 6 21.67 10.68 -0.96
N TRP A 7 22.73 10.00 -1.38
CA TRP A 7 23.60 9.25 -0.47
C TRP A 7 24.27 10.14 0.57
N LEU A 8 24.67 11.37 0.21
CA LEU A 8 25.30 12.33 1.12
C LEU A 8 24.32 12.95 2.13
N PHE A 9 23.13 13.31 1.71
CA PHE A 9 22.20 14.12 2.54
C PHE A 9 21.07 13.31 3.19
N ASP A 10 20.61 12.22 2.56
CA ASP A 10 19.50 11.39 3.06
C ASP A 10 20.01 10.19 3.85
N ARG A 11 20.91 10.41 4.82
CA ARG A 11 21.42 9.33 5.68
C ARG A 11 20.40 8.98 6.76
N PRO A 12 20.16 7.67 7.01
CA PRO A 12 19.29 7.27 8.11
C PRO A 12 19.89 7.62 9.46
N LEU A 13 19.03 7.87 10.42
CA LEU A 13 19.39 8.00 11.83
C LEU A 13 20.02 6.69 12.34
N LYS A 14 21.00 6.81 13.21
CA LYS A 14 21.64 5.65 13.84
C LYS A 14 20.71 5.01 14.88
N LYS A 15 20.81 3.69 15.05
CA LYS A 15 20.19 2.99 16.16
C LYS A 15 20.59 3.64 17.47
N GLY A 16 19.62 3.82 18.39
CA GLY A 16 19.85 4.47 19.68
C GLY A 16 19.68 5.99 19.66
N THR A 17 19.61 6.65 18.46
CA THR A 17 19.29 8.09 18.40
C THR A 17 17.95 8.36 19.10
N VAL A 18 17.91 9.37 19.98
CA VAL A 18 16.70 9.77 20.69
C VAL A 18 16.18 11.10 20.10
N LEU A 19 14.95 11.10 19.64
CA LEU A 19 14.25 12.28 19.14
C LEU A 19 13.40 12.87 20.27
N GLU A 20 13.55 14.18 20.50
CA GLU A 20 12.81 14.97 21.49
C GLU A 20 12.75 14.31 22.89
N GLY A 21 13.80 13.60 23.30
CA GLY A 21 13.84 12.87 24.57
C GLY A 21 12.84 11.74 24.73
N ARG A 22 12.05 11.43 23.69
CA ARG A 22 10.90 10.52 23.77
C ARG A 22 10.99 9.28 22.89
N TYR A 23 11.59 9.38 21.72
CA TYR A 23 11.57 8.28 20.75
C TYR A 23 12.98 7.78 20.45
N ARG A 24 13.30 6.58 20.90
CA ARG A 24 14.58 5.92 20.66
C ARG A 24 14.49 5.08 19.38
N ILE A 25 15.26 5.44 18.35
CA ILE A 25 15.34 4.68 17.10
C ILE A 25 15.89 3.28 17.38
N ASN A 26 15.11 2.28 17.01
CA ASN A 26 15.49 0.86 17.13
C ASN A 26 16.15 0.37 15.83
N ARG A 27 15.46 0.51 14.69
CA ARG A 27 15.95 0.10 13.37
C ARG A 27 15.23 0.84 12.25
N VAL A 28 15.83 0.82 11.07
CA VAL A 28 15.17 1.26 9.82
C VAL A 28 14.18 0.17 9.40
N LEU A 29 12.97 0.56 9.05
CA LEU A 29 11.94 -0.30 8.44
C LEU A 29 11.97 -0.22 6.92
N GLY A 30 12.28 0.97 6.37
CA GLY A 30 12.33 1.16 4.93
C GLY A 30 12.92 2.51 4.53
N MET A 31 13.41 2.57 3.30
CA MET A 31 13.98 3.78 2.69
C MET A 31 13.28 4.08 1.36
N GLY A 32 12.12 4.69 1.42
CA GLY A 32 11.32 5.04 0.26
C GLY A 32 11.77 6.33 -0.45
N SER A 33 11.14 6.66 -1.58
CA SER A 33 11.45 7.86 -2.35
C SER A 33 11.13 9.16 -1.61
N TYR A 34 10.19 9.13 -0.67
CA TYR A 34 9.64 10.30 0.03
C TYR A 34 10.16 10.44 1.46
N GLY A 35 10.53 9.34 2.11
CA GLY A 35 10.95 9.33 3.51
C GLY A 35 11.81 8.13 3.87
N ILE A 36 12.33 8.17 5.08
CA ILE A 36 12.98 7.05 5.76
C ILE A 36 12.08 6.68 6.93
N THR A 37 11.72 5.42 7.03
CA THR A 37 10.79 4.91 8.04
C THR A 37 11.55 4.09 9.07
N TYR A 38 11.30 4.35 10.35
CA TYR A 38 11.95 3.70 11.47
C TYR A 38 10.95 3.04 12.40
N LEU A 39 11.36 1.93 13.00
CA LEU A 39 10.79 1.45 14.25
C LEU A 39 11.47 2.19 15.40
N ALA A 40 10.70 2.77 16.29
CA ALA A 40 11.20 3.46 17.49
C ALA A 40 10.44 3.02 18.74
N GLU A 41 11.15 2.98 19.86
CA GLU A 41 10.59 2.78 21.18
C GLU A 41 10.14 4.13 21.76
N GLU A 42 8.92 4.20 22.30
CA GLU A 42 8.48 5.42 23.03
C GLU A 42 8.93 5.32 24.50
N LEU A 43 9.89 6.18 24.86
CA LEU A 43 10.43 6.22 26.24
C LEU A 43 9.36 6.72 27.22
N GLY A 44 9.28 6.08 28.39
CA GLY A 44 8.28 6.42 29.39
C GLY A 44 6.86 5.88 29.14
N ARG A 45 6.66 5.19 28.01
CA ARG A 45 5.44 4.41 27.71
C ARG A 45 5.85 3.08 27.10
N SER A 46 5.11 2.02 27.41
CA SER A 46 5.34 0.73 26.74
C SER A 46 4.84 0.78 25.30
N GLY A 47 5.69 0.39 24.34
CA GLY A 47 5.27 0.18 22.97
C GLY A 47 6.20 0.80 21.92
N PHE A 48 5.96 0.36 20.69
CA PHE A 48 6.68 0.84 19.53
C PHE A 48 5.85 1.85 18.74
N ARG A 49 6.55 2.70 18.00
CA ARG A 49 6.01 3.67 17.05
C ARG A 49 6.71 3.52 15.71
N VAL A 50 6.02 3.89 14.66
CA VAL A 50 6.64 4.15 13.37
C VAL A 50 6.96 5.62 13.28
N ILE A 51 8.21 5.95 12.94
CA ILE A 51 8.64 7.33 12.71
C ILE A 51 9.06 7.45 11.25
N LYS A 52 8.39 8.29 10.50
CA LYS A 52 8.72 8.59 9.10
C LYS A 52 9.40 9.95 9.02
N GLN A 53 10.69 9.94 8.67
CA GLN A 53 11.52 11.13 8.47
C GLN A 53 11.36 11.63 7.04
N GLN A 54 11.09 12.91 6.85
CA GLN A 54 11.13 13.52 5.53
C GLN A 54 12.57 13.54 5.01
N ARG A 55 12.82 13.07 3.78
CA ARG A 55 14.15 13.18 3.17
C ARG A 55 14.54 14.65 3.01
N LYS A 56 15.77 15.01 3.38
CA LYS A 56 16.33 16.38 3.22
C LYS A 56 16.23 16.84 1.76
N THR A 57 16.61 15.98 0.82
CA THR A 57 16.54 16.28 -0.62
C THR A 57 15.11 16.54 -1.11
N LYS A 58 14.10 16.05 -0.40
CA LYS A 58 12.69 16.32 -0.70
C LYS A 58 12.17 17.55 0.04
N ALA A 59 12.65 17.79 1.27
CA ALA A 59 12.29 18.99 2.02
C ALA A 59 12.67 20.29 1.29
N TRP A 60 13.70 20.26 0.44
CA TRP A 60 14.11 21.41 -0.39
C TRP A 60 13.20 21.68 -1.59
N THR A 61 12.22 20.85 -1.83
CA THR A 61 11.28 21.00 -2.95
C THR A 61 9.86 21.26 -2.44
N SER A 62 9.14 22.18 -3.09
CA SER A 62 7.75 22.46 -2.75
C SER A 62 6.85 21.23 -2.89
N ALA A 63 7.14 20.34 -3.86
CA ALA A 63 6.42 19.11 -4.06
C ALA A 63 6.62 18.11 -2.92
N GLY A 64 7.88 17.93 -2.47
CA GLY A 64 8.17 17.02 -1.35
C GLY A 64 7.61 17.55 -0.02
N TRP A 65 7.62 18.87 0.17
CA TRP A 65 7.02 19.52 1.33
C TRP A 65 5.48 19.28 1.36
N ARG A 66 4.82 19.52 0.23
CA ARG A 66 3.37 19.29 0.11
C ARG A 66 3.00 17.81 0.33
N SER A 67 3.75 16.87 -0.27
CA SER A 67 3.49 15.43 -0.11
C SER A 67 3.58 15.00 1.35
N PHE A 68 4.61 15.45 2.09
CA PHE A 68 4.78 15.12 3.50
C PHE A 68 3.66 15.68 4.40
N ASN A 69 3.25 16.92 4.16
CA ASN A 69 2.16 17.52 4.92
C ASN A 69 0.83 16.84 4.62
N ARG A 70 0.57 16.56 3.33
CA ARG A 70 -0.65 15.87 2.89
C ARG A 70 -0.80 14.49 3.55
N GLU A 71 0.28 13.71 3.62
CA GLU A 71 0.28 12.43 4.34
C GLU A 71 -0.13 12.61 5.80
N ALA A 72 0.46 13.58 6.50
CA ALA A 72 0.11 13.86 7.89
C ALA A 72 -1.34 14.37 8.06
N GLU A 73 -1.84 15.19 7.13
CA GLU A 73 -3.22 15.68 7.13
C GLU A 73 -4.21 14.54 6.90
N ILE A 74 -3.96 13.70 5.89
CA ILE A 74 -4.79 12.52 5.60
C ILE A 74 -4.83 11.60 6.82
N LEU A 75 -3.68 11.23 7.38
CA LEU A 75 -3.64 10.36 8.56
C LEU A 75 -4.33 10.97 9.80
N ARG A 76 -4.32 12.30 9.94
CA ARG A 76 -5.01 12.98 11.05
C ARG A 76 -6.53 12.89 10.93
N GLU A 77 -7.04 12.92 9.70
CA GLU A 77 -8.48 12.84 9.43
C GLU A 77 -9.00 11.41 9.35
N LEU A 78 -8.09 10.46 9.09
CA LEU A 78 -8.46 9.05 9.01
C LEU A 78 -8.59 8.46 10.43
N ASP A 79 -9.84 8.34 10.88
CA ASP A 79 -10.20 7.50 12.03
C ASP A 79 -10.77 6.17 11.50
N LEU A 80 -9.88 5.35 10.96
CA LEU A 80 -10.21 4.04 10.37
C LEU A 80 -9.33 2.96 10.98
N PRO A 81 -9.93 1.85 11.47
CA PRO A 81 -9.15 0.72 11.98
C PRO A 81 -8.16 0.15 10.95
N ALA A 82 -8.45 0.32 9.65
CA ALA A 82 -7.60 -0.15 8.57
C ALA A 82 -6.35 0.71 8.34
N ALA A 83 -6.27 1.95 8.86
CA ALA A 83 -5.15 2.86 8.69
C ALA A 83 -4.35 3.02 10.00
N PRO A 84 -3.04 3.36 9.96
CA PRO A 84 -2.29 3.66 11.16
C PRO A 84 -2.74 4.99 11.77
N ARG A 85 -2.92 5.01 13.09
CA ARG A 85 -3.23 6.23 13.80
C ARG A 85 -2.04 7.19 13.77
N LEU A 86 -2.27 8.44 13.43
CA LEU A 86 -1.29 9.53 13.61
C LEU A 86 -1.24 9.92 15.10
N TYR A 87 -0.04 9.96 15.67
CA TYR A 87 0.16 10.49 17.03
C TYR A 87 0.55 11.96 16.99
N GLU A 88 1.60 12.30 16.25
CA GLU A 88 2.07 13.67 16.13
C GLU A 88 2.95 13.91 14.89
N VAL A 89 3.16 15.17 14.57
CA VAL A 89 4.19 15.63 13.63
C VAL A 89 5.18 16.47 14.43
N LEU A 90 6.43 16.06 14.47
CA LEU A 90 7.47 16.74 15.23
C LEU A 90 8.57 17.30 14.33
N ARG A 91 9.34 18.24 14.88
CA ARG A 91 10.56 18.78 14.29
C ARG A 91 11.71 18.58 15.26
N ALA A 92 12.77 17.94 14.81
CA ALA A 92 13.98 17.70 15.59
C ALA A 92 15.21 17.93 14.70
N ALA A 93 16.21 18.62 15.20
CA ALA A 93 17.45 18.92 14.49
C ALA A 93 17.25 19.54 13.09
N GLY A 94 16.20 20.36 12.90
CA GLY A 94 15.84 20.99 11.62
C GLY A 94 15.14 20.06 10.63
N GLU A 95 14.86 18.82 11.00
CA GLU A 95 14.17 17.83 10.20
C GLU A 95 12.72 17.61 10.68
N ARG A 96 11.90 16.97 9.83
CA ARG A 96 10.47 16.77 10.09
C ARG A 96 10.17 15.28 10.13
N PHE A 97 9.32 14.92 11.08
CA PHE A 97 8.96 13.52 11.34
C PHE A 97 7.45 13.38 11.54
N ILE A 98 6.89 12.33 11.00
CA ILE A 98 5.52 11.86 11.32
C ILE A 98 5.68 10.68 12.28
N VAL A 99 5.02 10.75 13.43
CA VAL A 99 4.95 9.66 14.41
C VAL A 99 3.59 9.01 14.32
N MET A 100 3.57 7.72 14.03
CA MET A 100 2.33 6.99 13.84
C MET A 100 2.38 5.62 14.51
N GLU A 101 1.23 4.97 14.55
CA GLU A 101 1.04 3.63 15.11
C GLU A 101 1.99 2.63 14.42
N TYR A 102 2.65 1.81 15.23
CA TYR A 102 3.29 0.61 14.73
C TYR A 102 2.26 -0.53 14.67
N ILE A 103 1.98 -0.98 13.47
CA ILE A 103 1.10 -2.13 13.24
C ILE A 103 1.97 -3.37 13.21
N GLU A 104 1.83 -4.20 14.24
CA GLU A 104 2.53 -5.47 14.35
C GLU A 104 1.95 -6.46 13.34
N GLY A 105 2.81 -7.16 12.58
CA GLY A 105 2.38 -8.16 11.61
C GLY A 105 3.38 -8.37 10.51
N LYS A 106 2.97 -9.13 9.49
CA LYS A 106 3.74 -9.36 8.27
C LYS A 106 3.06 -8.72 7.08
N THR A 107 3.83 -8.06 6.25
CA THR A 107 3.33 -7.57 4.96
C THR A 107 3.09 -8.74 4.02
N PHE A 108 2.27 -8.53 2.97
CA PHE A 108 2.13 -9.56 1.93
C PHE A 108 3.44 -9.81 1.19
N GLU A 109 4.35 -8.83 1.14
CA GLU A 109 5.71 -9.01 0.64
C GLU A 109 6.49 -10.00 1.51
N ASP A 110 6.42 -9.86 2.85
CA ASP A 110 7.04 -10.81 3.79
C ASP A 110 6.45 -12.22 3.66
N LEU A 111 5.12 -12.32 3.58
CA LEU A 111 4.42 -13.61 3.44
C LEU A 111 4.81 -14.34 2.14
N LEU A 112 4.92 -13.61 1.03
CA LEU A 112 5.27 -14.18 -0.27
C LEU A 112 6.76 -14.56 -0.35
N PHE A 113 7.66 -13.63 -0.02
CA PHE A 113 9.08 -13.80 -0.32
C PHE A 113 9.93 -14.34 0.83
N TYR A 114 9.53 -14.09 2.09
CA TYR A 114 10.26 -14.66 3.24
C TYR A 114 9.63 -15.95 3.74
N ASP A 115 8.30 -16.00 3.84
CA ASP A 115 7.62 -17.20 4.33
C ASP A 115 7.33 -18.21 3.22
N GLY A 116 7.45 -17.82 1.94
CA GLY A 116 7.13 -18.67 0.79
C GLY A 116 5.66 -19.09 0.73
N ARG A 117 4.76 -18.24 1.25
CA ARG A 117 3.34 -18.57 1.34
C ARG A 117 2.70 -18.56 -0.04
N VAL A 118 1.96 -19.63 -0.33
CA VAL A 118 1.14 -19.76 -1.54
C VAL A 118 -0.29 -19.37 -1.22
N PHE A 119 -0.92 -18.64 -2.14
CA PHE A 119 -2.30 -18.19 -2.02
C PHE A 119 -3.14 -18.75 -3.15
N GLU A 120 -4.18 -19.48 -2.78
CA GLU A 120 -5.18 -20.02 -3.73
C GLU A 120 -6.21 -18.94 -4.11
N GLU A 121 -6.98 -19.22 -5.17
CA GLU A 121 -8.03 -18.35 -5.69
C GLU A 121 -9.00 -17.87 -4.59
N GLN A 122 -9.52 -18.79 -3.76
CA GLN A 122 -10.51 -18.47 -2.73
C GLN A 122 -9.93 -17.59 -1.62
N GLN A 123 -8.67 -17.81 -1.26
CA GLN A 123 -7.96 -16.97 -0.31
C GLN A 123 -7.74 -15.59 -0.89
N THR A 124 -7.32 -15.48 -2.16
CA THR A 124 -7.13 -14.23 -2.87
C THR A 124 -8.43 -13.43 -2.95
N ILE A 125 -9.56 -14.07 -3.28
CA ILE A 125 -10.89 -13.43 -3.29
C ILE A 125 -11.24 -12.90 -1.90
N SER A 126 -11.00 -13.67 -0.83
CA SER A 126 -11.31 -13.26 0.54
C SER A 126 -10.47 -12.06 0.97
N ILE A 127 -9.17 -12.07 0.65
CA ILE A 127 -8.23 -10.98 0.89
C ILE A 127 -8.65 -9.72 0.15
N LEU A 128 -8.96 -9.84 -1.15
CA LEU A 128 -9.42 -8.71 -1.96
C LEU A 128 -10.67 -8.06 -1.38
N LYS A 129 -11.67 -8.85 -0.97
CA LYS A 129 -12.90 -8.35 -0.37
C LYS A 129 -12.62 -7.55 0.90
N GLU A 130 -11.75 -8.05 1.77
CA GLU A 130 -11.38 -7.35 3.01
C GLU A 130 -10.68 -6.01 2.73
N VAL A 131 -9.70 -6.00 1.80
CA VAL A 131 -9.01 -4.77 1.41
C VAL A 131 -9.97 -3.78 0.74
N LEU A 132 -10.85 -4.25 -0.15
CA LEU A 132 -11.82 -3.42 -0.85
C LEU A 132 -12.83 -2.77 0.11
N HIS A 133 -13.24 -3.41 1.21
CA HIS A 133 -14.05 -2.77 2.25
C HIS A 133 -13.32 -1.57 2.86
N SER A 134 -12.03 -1.73 3.19
CA SER A 134 -11.21 -0.64 3.71
C SER A 134 -11.03 0.49 2.69
N VAL A 135 -10.82 0.14 1.42
CA VAL A 135 -10.67 1.09 0.30
C VAL A 135 -11.98 1.84 0.03
N SER A 136 -13.14 1.17 0.11
CA SER A 136 -14.45 1.83 0.01
C SER A 136 -14.60 2.92 1.06
N LEU A 137 -14.17 2.66 2.30
CA LEU A 137 -14.20 3.66 3.38
C LEU A 137 -13.22 4.83 3.14
N LEU A 138 -12.08 4.62 2.49
CA LEU A 138 -11.19 5.70 2.05
C LEU A 138 -11.87 6.54 0.95
N HIS A 139 -12.40 5.87 -0.07
CA HIS A 139 -13.05 6.52 -1.21
C HIS A 139 -14.29 7.33 -0.80
N SER A 140 -15.09 6.85 0.17
CA SER A 140 -16.23 7.60 0.71
C SER A 140 -15.84 8.90 1.41
N ARG A 141 -14.58 9.01 1.86
CA ARG A 141 -13.98 10.24 2.40
C ARG A 141 -13.26 11.08 1.33
N GLY A 142 -13.39 10.70 0.06
CA GLY A 142 -12.72 11.37 -1.05
C GLY A 142 -11.20 11.18 -1.07
N ILE A 143 -10.66 10.13 -0.44
CA ILE A 143 -9.23 9.83 -0.35
C ILE A 143 -8.92 8.64 -1.24
N ILE A 144 -7.87 8.73 -2.04
CA ILE A 144 -7.30 7.67 -2.88
C ILE A 144 -5.91 7.34 -2.33
N HIS A 145 -5.57 6.05 -2.22
CA HIS A 145 -4.29 5.62 -1.66
C HIS A 145 -3.13 5.67 -2.67
N ARG A 146 -3.35 5.20 -3.89
CA ARG A 146 -2.41 5.24 -5.03
C ARG A 146 -1.13 4.40 -4.87
N ASP A 147 -1.06 3.54 -3.86
CA ASP A 147 0.10 2.65 -3.63
C ASP A 147 -0.31 1.34 -2.91
N LEU A 148 -1.47 0.76 -3.29
CA LEU A 148 -1.97 -0.50 -2.72
C LEU A 148 -1.20 -1.68 -3.32
N ARG A 149 -0.07 -2.02 -2.69
CA ARG A 149 0.87 -3.08 -3.13
C ARG A 149 1.23 -4.00 -1.98
N ILE A 150 1.82 -5.14 -2.30
CA ILE A 150 2.24 -6.17 -1.33
C ILE A 150 3.04 -5.65 -0.12
N PRO A 151 3.96 -4.66 -0.20
CA PRO A 151 4.65 -4.13 0.98
C PRO A 151 3.80 -3.17 1.83
N ASN A 152 2.66 -2.69 1.31
CA ASN A 152 1.82 -1.68 1.97
C ASN A 152 0.52 -2.26 2.55
N LEU A 153 0.33 -3.56 2.45
CA LEU A 153 -0.77 -4.31 3.05
C LEU A 153 -0.18 -5.29 4.08
N ILE A 154 -0.64 -5.21 5.32
CA ILE A 154 -0.09 -5.97 6.44
C ILE A 154 -1.18 -6.80 7.11
N VAL A 155 -0.88 -8.06 7.41
CA VAL A 155 -1.76 -8.94 8.17
C VAL A 155 -1.46 -8.77 9.66
N ASN A 156 -2.44 -8.25 10.39
CA ASN A 156 -2.38 -8.03 11.83
C ASN A 156 -3.51 -8.80 12.52
N ARG A 157 -3.18 -9.82 13.31
CA ARG A 157 -4.16 -10.61 14.08
C ARG A 157 -5.38 -11.07 13.29
N GLY A 158 -5.17 -11.47 12.02
CA GLY A 158 -6.22 -11.97 11.15
C GLY A 158 -6.99 -10.90 10.39
N THR A 159 -6.65 -9.63 10.54
CA THR A 159 -7.20 -8.50 9.76
C THR A 159 -6.14 -7.87 8.87
N ILE A 160 -6.57 -7.26 7.76
CA ILE A 160 -5.66 -6.59 6.84
C ILE A 160 -5.70 -5.07 7.10
N ARG A 161 -4.51 -4.51 7.30
CA ARG A 161 -4.32 -3.06 7.51
C ARG A 161 -3.51 -2.47 6.35
N ILE A 162 -3.84 -1.24 5.98
CA ILE A 162 -3.18 -0.48 4.92
C ILE A 162 -2.16 0.46 5.57
N ILE A 163 -0.92 0.43 5.10
CA ILE A 163 0.16 1.30 5.59
C ILE A 163 0.74 2.15 4.46
N ASP A 164 1.51 3.17 4.82
CA ASP A 164 2.20 4.11 3.91
C ASP A 164 1.27 4.94 3.01
N PHE A 165 0.70 5.98 3.58
CA PHE A 165 -0.13 6.97 2.90
C PHE A 165 0.66 8.08 2.16
N GLY A 166 1.96 7.90 1.94
CA GLY A 166 2.85 8.90 1.33
C GLY A 166 2.48 9.34 -0.09
N LEU A 167 1.66 8.56 -0.79
CA LEU A 167 1.15 8.87 -2.12
C LEU A 167 -0.35 9.15 -2.13
N ALA A 168 -1.02 8.99 -0.98
CA ALA A 168 -2.44 9.25 -0.89
C ALA A 168 -2.76 10.71 -1.21
N CYS A 169 -3.91 10.93 -1.80
CA CYS A 169 -4.39 12.27 -2.14
C CYS A 169 -5.93 12.33 -2.09
N ARG A 170 -6.46 13.56 -2.15
CA ARG A 170 -7.91 13.75 -2.27
C ARG A 170 -8.33 13.68 -3.73
N LEU A 171 -9.54 13.17 -3.99
CA LEU A 171 -10.15 13.15 -5.33
C LEU A 171 -10.26 14.54 -5.97
N THR A 172 -10.30 15.59 -5.15
CA THR A 172 -10.37 16.98 -5.61
C THR A 172 -9.03 17.58 -6.01
N GLU A 173 -7.91 16.89 -5.72
CA GLU A 173 -6.58 17.39 -6.05
C GLU A 173 -6.29 17.31 -7.55
N ARG A 174 -5.65 18.36 -8.07
CA ARG A 174 -5.15 18.40 -9.45
C ARG A 174 -3.64 18.13 -9.43
N GLU A 175 -3.24 16.88 -9.60
CA GLU A 175 -1.83 16.53 -9.77
C GLU A 175 -1.49 16.28 -11.25
N ARG A 176 -0.31 16.75 -11.67
CA ARG A 176 0.26 16.34 -12.94
C ARG A 176 0.87 14.95 -12.79
N VAL A 177 0.25 13.95 -13.39
CA VAL A 177 0.81 12.61 -13.47
C VAL A 177 1.88 12.57 -14.54
N ASP A 178 3.02 11.95 -14.26
CA ASP A 178 4.08 11.72 -15.25
C ASP A 178 3.59 10.76 -16.34
N ASN A 179 3.42 11.26 -17.54
CA ASN A 179 2.86 10.50 -18.66
C ASN A 179 3.87 9.58 -19.38
N ARG A 180 5.13 9.54 -18.95
CA ARG A 180 6.20 8.78 -19.64
C ARG A 180 6.06 7.26 -19.51
N HIS A 181 5.28 6.79 -18.52
CA HIS A 181 5.08 5.37 -18.25
C HIS A 181 3.57 5.09 -18.13
N PRO A 182 2.94 4.39 -19.10
CA PRO A 182 1.50 4.12 -19.08
C PRO A 182 0.99 3.49 -17.78
N GLU A 183 1.63 2.45 -17.30
CA GLU A 183 1.25 1.76 -16.06
C GLU A 183 1.33 2.68 -14.84
N LYS A 184 2.41 3.47 -14.71
CA LYS A 184 2.54 4.45 -13.63
C LYS A 184 1.46 5.52 -13.71
N LYS A 185 1.02 5.87 -14.92
CA LYS A 185 -0.09 6.80 -15.13
C LYS A 185 -1.38 6.21 -14.54
N LEU A 186 -1.69 4.95 -14.82
CA LEU A 186 -2.86 4.27 -14.29
C LEU A 186 -2.80 4.16 -12.76
N MET A 187 -1.69 3.67 -12.21
CA MET A 187 -1.49 3.53 -10.76
C MET A 187 -1.49 4.85 -9.98
N ARG A 188 -1.14 5.98 -10.64
CA ARG A 188 -0.97 7.29 -9.98
C ARG A 188 -2.03 8.31 -10.35
N ALA A 189 -3.01 7.93 -11.15
CA ALA A 189 -4.13 8.80 -11.51
C ALA A 189 -4.88 9.25 -10.24
N VAL A 190 -5.39 10.48 -10.27
CA VAL A 190 -6.31 10.98 -9.24
C VAL A 190 -7.71 10.45 -9.56
N SER A 191 -7.90 9.17 -9.31
CA SER A 191 -9.12 8.42 -9.60
C SER A 191 -9.19 7.18 -8.71
N VAL A 192 -10.36 6.81 -8.27
CA VAL A 192 -10.60 5.54 -7.54
C VAL A 192 -10.12 4.32 -8.34
N LYS A 193 -10.16 4.41 -9.66
CA LYS A 193 -9.69 3.36 -10.58
C LYS A 193 -8.19 3.05 -10.42
N SER A 194 -7.39 4.00 -9.93
CA SER A 194 -5.97 3.77 -9.69
C SER A 194 -5.74 2.78 -8.54
N ASP A 195 -6.58 2.81 -7.50
CA ASP A 195 -6.52 1.86 -6.39
C ASP A 195 -7.01 0.48 -6.85
N PHE A 196 -8.06 0.41 -7.68
CA PHE A 196 -8.53 -0.85 -8.24
C PHE A 196 -7.48 -1.49 -9.16
N TYR A 197 -6.81 -0.68 -9.98
CA TYR A 197 -5.71 -1.14 -10.84
C TYR A 197 -4.55 -1.71 -10.00
N ALA A 198 -4.16 -1.02 -8.94
CA ALA A 198 -3.12 -1.50 -8.03
C ALA A 198 -3.53 -2.81 -7.33
N LEU A 199 -4.79 -2.94 -6.90
CA LEU A 199 -5.33 -4.16 -6.29
C LEU A 199 -5.47 -5.31 -7.30
N GLY A 200 -5.71 -5.03 -8.57
CA GLY A 200 -5.65 -6.04 -9.63
C GLY A 200 -4.26 -6.67 -9.72
N HIS A 201 -3.21 -5.85 -9.76
CA HIS A 201 -1.83 -6.33 -9.71
C HIS A 201 -1.49 -7.04 -8.39
N PHE A 202 -1.96 -6.52 -7.26
CA PHE A 202 -1.81 -7.19 -5.97
C PHE A 202 -2.40 -8.60 -5.99
N ALA A 203 -3.60 -8.77 -6.56
CA ALA A 203 -4.23 -10.09 -6.70
C ALA A 203 -3.41 -11.03 -7.60
N LEU A 204 -2.88 -10.52 -8.72
CA LEU A 204 -1.99 -11.31 -9.57
C LEU A 204 -0.75 -11.78 -8.81
N PHE A 205 -0.10 -10.92 -8.00
CA PHE A 205 1.03 -11.33 -7.16
C PHE A 205 0.67 -12.49 -6.22
N LEU A 206 -0.52 -12.48 -5.62
CA LEU A 206 -0.98 -13.57 -4.77
C LEU A 206 -1.20 -14.86 -5.58
N LEU A 207 -1.87 -14.77 -6.72
CA LEU A 207 -2.18 -15.92 -7.57
C LEU A 207 -0.93 -16.55 -8.20
N TYR A 208 0.07 -15.73 -8.54
CA TYR A 208 1.36 -16.22 -9.05
C TYR A 208 2.23 -16.88 -7.97
N SER A 209 1.91 -16.76 -6.69
CA SER A 209 2.70 -17.35 -5.60
C SER A 209 2.80 -18.88 -5.67
N GLY A 210 1.84 -19.54 -6.29
CA GLY A 210 1.83 -21.00 -6.52
C GLY A 210 2.10 -21.41 -7.97
N PHE A 211 2.39 -20.44 -8.84
CA PHE A 211 2.62 -20.72 -10.25
C PHE A 211 4.04 -21.25 -10.50
N THR A 212 4.13 -22.33 -11.26
CA THR A 212 5.40 -22.86 -11.75
C THR A 212 5.37 -22.79 -13.28
N PRO A 213 6.28 -22.04 -13.91
CA PRO A 213 6.33 -21.96 -15.37
C PRO A 213 6.55 -23.37 -15.95
N SER A 214 5.73 -23.75 -16.93
CA SER A 214 5.82 -25.06 -17.59
C SER A 214 6.49 -25.01 -18.96
N ASP A 215 6.53 -23.85 -19.59
CA ASP A 215 6.98 -23.65 -20.97
C ASP A 215 7.96 -22.48 -21.06
N GLU A 216 8.80 -22.48 -22.10
CA GLU A 216 9.75 -21.41 -22.40
C GLU A 216 9.11 -20.14 -23.02
N GLU A 217 7.83 -20.23 -23.44
CA GLU A 217 7.12 -19.10 -24.04
C GLU A 217 6.40 -18.28 -22.99
N GLU A 218 6.61 -16.96 -23.00
CA GLU A 218 5.86 -16.01 -22.18
C GLU A 218 4.40 -15.96 -22.66
N LYS A 219 3.47 -16.35 -21.78
CA LYS A 219 2.03 -16.25 -21.99
C LYS A 219 1.44 -15.11 -21.18
N CYS A 220 0.25 -14.67 -21.53
CA CYS A 220 -0.44 -13.70 -20.69
C CYS A 220 -0.97 -14.38 -19.40
N TRP A 221 -1.16 -13.59 -18.33
CA TRP A 221 -1.63 -14.13 -17.04
C TRP A 221 -2.96 -14.90 -17.15
N GLU A 222 -3.80 -14.58 -18.13
CA GLU A 222 -5.08 -15.25 -18.38
C GLU A 222 -4.91 -16.67 -18.87
N GLU A 223 -3.81 -16.97 -19.54
CA GLU A 223 -3.44 -18.32 -20.04
C GLU A 223 -2.64 -19.08 -19.00
N GLU A 224 -1.75 -18.39 -18.26
CA GLU A 224 -0.90 -19.01 -17.26
C GLU A 224 -1.66 -19.42 -15.99
N LEU A 225 -2.58 -18.57 -15.51
CA LEU A 225 -3.28 -18.80 -14.25
C LEU A 225 -4.54 -19.65 -14.46
N SER A 226 -4.56 -20.81 -13.81
CA SER A 226 -5.74 -21.70 -13.76
C SER A 226 -6.74 -21.23 -12.71
N ILE A 227 -7.45 -20.13 -12.98
CA ILE A 227 -8.46 -19.52 -12.11
C ILE A 227 -9.83 -19.48 -12.81
N SER A 228 -10.89 -19.28 -12.03
CA SER A 228 -12.26 -19.25 -12.56
C SER A 228 -12.50 -18.13 -13.56
N SER A 229 -13.40 -18.33 -14.52
CA SER A 229 -13.79 -17.30 -15.48
C SER A 229 -14.36 -16.05 -14.81
N GLY A 230 -15.07 -16.22 -13.70
CA GLY A 230 -15.59 -15.12 -12.90
C GLY A 230 -14.46 -14.23 -12.35
N LEU A 231 -13.45 -14.81 -11.70
CA LEU A 231 -12.31 -14.05 -11.21
C LEU A 231 -11.49 -13.41 -12.34
N LYS A 232 -11.30 -14.13 -13.48
CA LYS A 232 -10.67 -13.54 -14.67
C LYS A 232 -11.40 -12.28 -15.13
N SER A 233 -12.73 -12.31 -15.23
CA SER A 233 -13.53 -11.14 -15.60
C SER A 233 -13.37 -9.97 -14.62
N VAL A 234 -13.36 -10.25 -13.31
CA VAL A 234 -13.14 -9.22 -12.29
C VAL A 234 -11.75 -8.58 -12.43
N LEU A 235 -10.70 -9.39 -12.56
CA LEU A 235 -9.33 -8.89 -12.72
C LEU A 235 -9.15 -8.07 -14.00
N ARG A 236 -9.75 -8.47 -15.12
CA ARG A 236 -9.72 -7.71 -16.39
C ARG A 236 -10.28 -6.30 -16.22
N LYS A 237 -11.43 -6.17 -15.53
CA LYS A 237 -12.04 -4.86 -15.23
C LYS A 237 -11.19 -4.05 -14.26
N MET A 238 -10.63 -4.67 -13.21
CA MET A 238 -9.73 -4.00 -12.26
C MET A 238 -8.48 -3.48 -12.96
N LEU A 239 -7.87 -4.27 -13.83
CA LEU A 239 -6.69 -3.94 -14.63
C LEU A 239 -6.98 -3.01 -15.82
N GLN A 240 -8.23 -2.56 -15.97
CA GLN A 240 -8.66 -1.66 -17.05
C GLN A 240 -8.43 -2.23 -18.46
N ILE A 241 -8.42 -3.55 -18.59
CA ILE A 241 -8.42 -4.27 -19.87
C ILE A 241 -9.83 -4.20 -20.46
N ASP A 242 -10.85 -4.45 -19.62
CA ASP A 242 -12.26 -4.25 -19.95
C ASP A 242 -12.77 -2.95 -19.29
N LEU A 243 -14.08 -2.64 -19.49
CA LEU A 243 -14.71 -1.46 -18.88
C LEU A 243 -14.49 -1.45 -17.35
N PRO A 244 -13.77 -0.46 -16.82
CA PRO A 244 -13.35 -0.48 -15.44
C PRO A 244 -14.49 -0.20 -14.46
N TYR A 245 -14.37 -0.72 -13.24
CA TYR A 245 -15.27 -0.40 -12.14
C TYR A 245 -15.20 1.06 -11.74
N GLU A 246 -16.36 1.60 -11.33
CA GLU A 246 -16.48 2.95 -10.77
C GLU A 246 -16.50 2.95 -9.24
N ARG A 247 -16.85 1.81 -8.60
CA ARG A 247 -17.03 1.69 -7.16
C ARG A 247 -16.47 0.37 -6.63
N ALA A 248 -15.95 0.39 -5.40
CA ALA A 248 -15.44 -0.81 -4.73
C ALA A 248 -16.55 -1.84 -4.45
N GLU A 249 -17.77 -1.36 -4.16
CA GLU A 249 -18.92 -2.22 -3.88
C GLU A 249 -19.29 -3.11 -5.07
N ASP A 250 -19.14 -2.60 -6.29
CA ASP A 250 -19.42 -3.37 -7.52
C ASP A 250 -18.42 -4.52 -7.67
N ILE A 251 -17.13 -4.28 -7.34
CA ILE A 251 -16.10 -5.33 -7.33
C ILE A 251 -16.44 -6.38 -6.27
N ILE A 252 -16.80 -5.95 -5.07
CA ILE A 252 -17.16 -6.84 -3.97
C ILE A 252 -18.35 -7.73 -4.37
N GLY A 253 -19.36 -7.15 -5.02
CA GLY A 253 -20.52 -7.90 -5.53
C GLY A 253 -20.15 -8.99 -6.53
N ASP A 254 -19.30 -8.65 -7.52
CA ASP A 254 -18.81 -9.61 -8.51
C ASP A 254 -17.95 -10.72 -7.84
N LEU A 255 -17.09 -10.38 -6.86
CA LEU A 255 -16.29 -11.36 -6.11
C LEU A 255 -17.14 -12.31 -5.24
N ILE A 256 -18.27 -11.83 -4.69
CA ILE A 256 -19.21 -12.69 -3.96
C ILE A 256 -19.85 -13.70 -4.92
N SER A 257 -20.21 -13.27 -6.13
CA SER A 257 -20.78 -14.13 -7.16
C SER A 257 -19.81 -15.24 -7.57
N CYS A 258 -18.50 -14.93 -7.69
CA CYS A 258 -17.45 -15.94 -7.97
C CYS A 258 -17.39 -17.06 -6.92
N THR A 259 -17.69 -16.74 -5.65
CA THR A 259 -17.69 -17.75 -4.57
C THR A 259 -18.97 -18.59 -4.52
N ALA A 260 -20.09 -18.06 -4.97
CA ALA A 260 -21.39 -18.75 -4.97
C ALA A 260 -21.50 -19.83 -6.06
N GLU A 261 -20.86 -19.63 -7.20
CA GLU A 261 -20.86 -20.60 -8.32
C GLU A 261 -20.21 -21.95 -7.96
N LYS A 262 -19.15 -21.95 -7.14
CA LYS A 262 -18.49 -23.19 -6.67
C LYS A 262 -19.34 -24.02 -5.69
N LYS A 263 -20.39 -23.46 -5.09
CA LYS A 263 -21.35 -24.20 -4.24
C LYS A 263 -22.46 -24.90 -5.04
N LYS A 264 -22.54 -24.67 -6.34
CA LYS A 264 -23.57 -25.23 -7.25
C LYS A 264 -23.07 -26.34 -8.14
N LEU A 265 -21.94 -26.99 -7.85
CA LEU A 265 -21.56 -28.20 -8.60
C LEU A 265 -22.26 -29.42 -8.02
N PRO A 266 -22.83 -30.24 -8.92
CA PRO A 266 -23.87 -31.17 -8.59
C PRO A 266 -23.33 -32.52 -8.09
N PHE A 267 -24.16 -33.19 -7.37
CA PHE A 267 -24.38 -34.62 -7.30
C PHE A 267 -23.50 -35.55 -8.14
#